data_76ac3b850486b3a032f3942f9f43274f
#
_entry.id   76ac3b850486b3a032f3942f9f43274f
#
_cell.length_a   1.000
_cell.length_b   1.000
_cell.length_c   1.000
_cell.angle_alpha   90.00
_cell.angle_beta   90.00
_cell.angle_gamma   90.00
#
_symmetry.space_group_name_H-M   'P 1'
#
loop_
_entity.id
_entity.type
_entity.pdbx_description
1 polymer ?
#
loop_
_entity_poly.entity_id
_entity_poly.type
_entity_poly.pdbx_seq_one_letter_code
_entity_poly.pdbx_strand_id
1 'polypeptide(L)'
;NTSESVVLTFDSYSPLHRLADPQYPAPDYSNKKGYGVEGDFEFVVKKVTADTLYLVGKKNRVEVLLTKATGEDWLLVSMMAEMSSCFALSENERLGMSVHGVLMASGLVEVDDIYHICKISYKDEEGDAVSVESPYIMTDKGCQFIQEIEVAGIKFSGLNVDLSEGFNNREFVSNDEGGSIRFFIQNFAPLNLTRDQIPTYVPNKNIASVDLLRTTNGNDVRYVITEMSSELEAQRDIIREKLPN
;
A
#
# COMPACT_ATOMS: atom_id res chain seq x y z
N ASN A 1 24.85 17.53 42.50
CA ASN A 1 23.70 18.28 42.03
C ASN A 1 23.22 17.64 40.73
N THR A 2 22.43 16.58 40.89
CA THR A 2 21.65 16.06 39.76
C THR A 2 20.49 17.02 39.59
N SER A 3 20.55 17.92 38.63
CA SER A 3 19.37 18.65 38.20
C SER A 3 18.43 17.59 37.64
N GLU A 4 17.39 17.26 38.39
CA GLU A 4 16.33 16.39 37.93
C GLU A 4 15.59 17.10 36.79
N SER A 5 15.95 16.73 35.58
CA SER A 5 15.25 17.21 34.40
C SER A 5 13.93 16.46 34.27
N VAL A 6 12.85 17.15 34.02
CA VAL A 6 11.56 16.53 33.70
C VAL A 6 11.70 15.72 32.44
N VAL A 7 11.29 14.46 32.48
CA VAL A 7 11.32 13.55 31.34
C VAL A 7 9.90 13.22 30.93
N LEU A 8 9.61 13.37 29.65
CA LEU A 8 8.40 12.88 29.02
C LEU A 8 8.70 11.53 28.39
N THR A 9 7.95 10.50 28.78
CA THR A 9 8.10 9.13 28.26
C THR A 9 6.81 8.70 27.60
N PHE A 10 6.92 8.12 26.43
CA PHE A 10 5.81 7.48 25.73
C PHE A 10 5.80 5.99 26.14
N ASP A 11 4.96 5.60 27.09
CA ASP A 11 4.96 4.26 27.70
C ASP A 11 4.33 3.20 26.77
N SER A 12 3.32 3.58 26.00
CA SER A 12 2.68 2.66 25.06
C SER A 12 3.42 2.63 23.75
N TYR A 13 3.52 1.46 23.12
CA TYR A 13 4.11 1.34 21.81
C TYR A 13 3.38 2.24 20.81
N SER A 14 4.08 3.18 20.25
CA SER A 14 3.57 4.24 19.40
C SER A 14 4.45 4.37 18.14
N PRO A 15 4.08 5.17 17.16
CA PRO A 15 4.95 5.46 16.01
C PRO A 15 6.36 5.93 16.40
N LEU A 16 6.52 6.65 17.51
CA LEU A 16 7.83 7.06 18.02
C LEU A 16 8.71 5.87 18.43
N HIS A 17 8.12 4.82 19.00
CA HIS A 17 8.87 3.60 19.33
C HIS A 17 9.39 2.90 18.10
N ARG A 18 8.65 2.93 16.99
CA ARG A 18 9.05 2.34 15.72
C ARG A 18 10.32 2.99 15.18
N LEU A 19 10.44 4.30 15.32
CA LEU A 19 11.66 5.02 14.91
C LEU A 19 12.89 4.62 15.74
N ALA A 20 12.69 4.13 16.95
CA ALA A 20 13.73 3.60 17.83
C ALA A 20 13.92 2.07 17.70
N ASP A 21 12.99 1.38 17.01
CA ASP A 21 12.96 -0.09 16.90
C ASP A 21 14.13 -0.59 16.04
N PRO A 22 15.01 -1.44 16.58
CA PRO A 22 16.12 -2.02 15.82
C PRO A 22 15.67 -2.91 14.64
N GLN A 23 14.44 -3.40 14.66
CA GLN A 23 13.88 -4.24 13.62
C GLN A 23 13.14 -3.44 12.54
N TYR A 24 13.00 -2.14 12.75
CA TYR A 24 12.36 -1.29 11.76
C TYR A 24 13.12 -1.35 10.43
N PRO A 25 12.51 -1.82 9.35
CA PRO A 25 13.14 -1.94 8.06
C PRO A 25 13.17 -0.57 7.39
N ALA A 26 14.18 0.22 7.73
CA ALA A 26 14.48 1.45 7.02
C ALA A 26 15.71 1.18 6.15
N PRO A 27 15.53 0.77 4.88
CA PRO A 27 16.62 0.26 4.06
C PRO A 27 17.76 1.28 3.84
N ASP A 28 17.46 2.57 3.86
CA ASP A 28 18.44 3.59 3.47
C ASP A 28 18.82 4.59 4.58
N TYR A 29 18.16 4.53 5.75
CA TYR A 29 18.37 5.56 6.79
C TYR A 29 19.37 5.18 7.88
N SER A 30 19.59 3.91 8.12
CA SER A 30 20.63 3.48 9.02
C SER A 30 21.37 2.28 8.45
N ASN A 31 22.63 2.47 8.12
CA ASN A 31 23.56 1.38 7.80
C ASN A 31 23.89 0.52 9.03
N LYS A 32 23.27 0.79 10.18
CA LYS A 32 23.55 0.14 11.45
C LYS A 32 22.37 -0.76 11.84
N LYS A 33 22.50 -2.03 11.52
CA LYS A 33 21.58 -3.06 12.01
C LYS A 33 21.47 -2.96 13.54
N GLY A 34 20.23 -2.87 14.05
CA GLY A 34 19.96 -2.82 15.47
C GLY A 34 19.78 -1.42 16.07
N TYR A 35 19.72 -0.37 15.26
CA TYR A 35 19.55 1.01 15.73
C TYR A 35 18.23 1.68 15.30
N GLY A 36 17.43 1.04 14.43
CA GLY A 36 16.29 1.69 13.81
C GLY A 36 16.74 2.91 13.01
N VAL A 37 15.96 3.96 13.02
CA VAL A 37 16.31 5.28 12.45
C VAL A 37 16.82 6.26 13.51
N GLU A 38 17.36 5.74 14.61
CA GLU A 38 17.91 6.52 15.72
C GLU A 38 16.89 7.45 16.40
N GLY A 39 15.60 7.10 16.37
CA GLY A 39 14.56 7.83 17.09
C GLY A 39 14.66 7.67 18.60
N ASP A 40 14.00 8.56 19.32
CA ASP A 40 13.86 8.53 20.78
C ASP A 40 12.38 8.41 21.15
N PHE A 41 12.08 7.78 22.28
CA PHE A 41 10.74 7.74 22.89
C PHE A 41 10.72 8.27 24.34
N GLU A 42 11.90 8.60 24.88
CA GLU A 42 12.08 9.32 26.14
C GLU A 42 12.75 10.66 25.87
N PHE A 43 12.14 11.73 26.33
CA PHE A 43 12.58 13.10 26.02
C PHE A 43 12.76 13.93 27.29
N VAL A 44 13.85 14.64 27.37
CA VAL A 44 14.09 15.65 28.38
C VAL A 44 13.35 16.93 27.97
N VAL A 45 12.49 17.43 28.83
CA VAL A 45 11.80 18.70 28.63
C VAL A 45 12.78 19.84 28.87
N LYS A 46 13.08 20.61 27.82
CA LYS A 46 14.02 21.74 27.86
C LYS A 46 13.33 23.06 28.14
N LYS A 47 12.16 23.26 27.55
CA LYS A 47 11.39 24.50 27.69
C LYS A 47 9.91 24.21 27.51
N VAL A 48 9.09 24.92 28.28
CA VAL A 48 7.63 24.91 28.16
C VAL A 48 7.17 26.32 27.94
N THR A 49 6.29 26.54 26.96
CA THR A 49 5.57 27.78 26.77
C THR A 49 4.06 27.50 26.90
N ALA A 50 3.20 28.48 26.69
CA ALA A 50 1.76 28.30 26.74
C ALA A 50 1.26 27.23 25.72
N ASP A 51 1.91 27.16 24.57
CA ASP A 51 1.43 26.36 23.43
C ASP A 51 2.49 25.40 22.88
N THR A 52 3.69 25.33 23.49
CA THR A 52 4.78 24.55 22.92
C THR A 52 5.64 23.87 23.98
N LEU A 53 6.01 22.60 23.74
CA LEU A 53 7.04 21.85 24.46
C LEU A 53 8.26 21.69 23.57
N TYR A 54 9.41 22.07 24.09
CA TYR A 54 10.72 21.83 23.49
C TYR A 54 11.36 20.62 24.17
N LEU A 55 11.58 19.58 23.41
CA LEU A 55 12.02 18.29 23.89
C LEU A 55 13.36 17.92 23.25
N VAL A 56 14.20 17.18 23.98
CA VAL A 56 15.42 16.58 23.44
C VAL A 56 15.46 15.13 23.86
N GLY A 57 15.61 14.26 22.90
CA GLY A 57 15.72 12.84 23.09
C GLY A 57 16.84 12.47 24.06
N LYS A 58 16.56 11.50 24.90
CA LYS A 58 17.46 11.12 25.98
C LYS A 58 18.66 10.32 25.48
N LYS A 59 18.45 9.46 24.48
CA LYS A 59 19.47 8.57 23.91
C LYS A 59 20.16 9.21 22.70
N ASN A 60 19.39 9.49 21.65
CA ASN A 60 19.93 9.92 20.35
C ASN A 60 19.96 11.44 20.18
N ARG A 61 19.45 12.19 21.18
CA ARG A 61 19.43 13.65 21.21
C ARG A 61 18.57 14.29 20.12
N VAL A 62 17.59 13.56 19.61
CA VAL A 62 16.63 14.07 18.63
C VAL A 62 15.86 15.24 19.25
N GLU A 63 15.83 16.36 18.55
CA GLU A 63 15.03 17.52 18.95
C GLU A 63 13.59 17.37 18.44
N VAL A 64 12.63 17.54 19.35
CA VAL A 64 11.21 17.45 19.05
C VAL A 64 10.49 18.67 19.58
N LEU A 65 9.67 19.26 18.74
CA LEU A 65 8.80 20.37 19.06
C LEU A 65 7.35 19.88 19.04
N LEU A 66 6.67 19.91 20.19
CA LEU A 66 5.26 19.62 20.29
C LEU A 66 4.49 20.92 20.46
N THR A 67 3.58 21.22 19.56
CA THR A 67 2.66 22.36 19.64
C THR A 67 1.29 21.89 20.11
N LYS A 68 0.58 22.77 20.79
CA LYS A 68 -0.78 22.50 21.26
C LYS A 68 -1.70 22.33 20.05
N ALA A 69 -2.40 21.20 20.00
CA ALA A 69 -3.35 20.91 18.94
C ALA A 69 -4.55 21.88 18.96
N THR A 70 -4.97 22.26 17.78
CA THR A 70 -6.17 23.06 17.50
C THR A 70 -7.34 22.17 17.05
N GLY A 71 -8.52 22.75 16.85
CA GLY A 71 -9.64 22.02 16.25
C GLY A 71 -9.37 21.55 14.80
N GLU A 72 -8.58 22.32 14.07
CA GLU A 72 -8.19 21.97 12.69
C GLU A 72 -7.25 20.78 12.67
N ASP A 73 -6.31 20.68 13.62
CA ASP A 73 -5.41 19.53 13.73
C ASP A 73 -6.18 18.24 14.01
N TRP A 74 -7.24 18.30 14.84
CA TRP A 74 -8.11 17.15 15.09
C TRP A 74 -8.88 16.71 13.85
N LEU A 75 -9.33 17.66 13.04
CA LEU A 75 -9.97 17.36 11.75
C LEU A 75 -8.96 16.68 10.82
N LEU A 76 -7.75 17.22 10.72
CA LEU A 76 -6.67 16.64 9.92
C LEU A 76 -6.36 15.20 10.33
N VAL A 77 -6.21 14.92 11.63
CA VAL A 77 -5.98 13.55 12.14
C VAL A 77 -7.13 12.61 11.74
N SER A 78 -8.38 13.09 11.80
CA SER A 78 -9.54 12.29 11.39
C SER A 78 -9.52 11.98 9.89
N MET A 79 -9.18 12.95 9.05
CA MET A 79 -9.02 12.76 7.61
C MET A 79 -7.87 11.80 7.28
N MET A 80 -6.75 11.91 7.99
CA MET A 80 -5.62 10.97 7.82
C MET A 80 -6.02 9.53 8.17
N ALA A 81 -6.82 9.33 9.22
CA ALA A 81 -7.34 8.01 9.60
C ALA A 81 -8.30 7.45 8.54
N GLU A 82 -9.15 8.30 7.95
CA GLU A 82 -10.02 7.92 6.84
C GLU A 82 -9.19 7.52 5.61
N MET A 83 -8.20 8.32 5.23
CA MET A 83 -7.29 8.01 4.12
C MET A 83 -6.52 6.70 4.37
N SER A 84 -6.05 6.47 5.59
CA SER A 84 -5.40 5.20 5.95
C SER A 84 -6.32 4.00 5.70
N SER A 85 -7.61 4.13 6.04
CA SER A 85 -8.58 3.05 5.82
C SER A 85 -8.80 2.71 4.34
N CYS A 86 -8.57 3.66 3.44
CA CYS A 86 -8.70 3.44 2.00
C CYS A 86 -7.64 2.47 1.46
N PHE A 87 -6.48 2.37 2.08
CA PHE A 87 -5.41 1.46 1.67
C PHE A 87 -5.65 0.01 2.13
N ALA A 88 -6.55 -0.21 3.07
CA ALA A 88 -6.94 -1.57 3.46
C ALA A 88 -7.79 -2.21 2.37
N LEU A 89 -7.26 -3.27 1.75
CA LEU A 89 -7.98 -4.06 0.75
C LEU A 89 -8.73 -5.19 1.43
N SER A 90 -9.98 -5.41 1.02
CA SER A 90 -10.73 -6.61 1.42
C SER A 90 -10.22 -7.85 0.68
N GLU A 91 -10.60 -9.05 1.14
CA GLU A 91 -10.17 -10.31 0.55
C GLU A 91 -10.53 -10.45 -0.95
N ASN A 92 -11.59 -9.77 -1.37
CA ASN A 92 -12.10 -9.81 -2.74
C ASN A 92 -11.60 -8.64 -3.62
N GLU A 93 -10.87 -7.70 -3.05
CA GLU A 93 -10.32 -6.57 -3.77
C GLU A 93 -8.89 -6.86 -4.24
N ARG A 94 -8.60 -6.41 -5.42
CA ARG A 94 -7.25 -6.37 -5.99
C ARG A 94 -7.05 -5.01 -6.63
N LEU A 95 -5.81 -4.64 -6.85
CA LEU A 95 -5.50 -3.42 -7.57
C LEU A 95 -5.12 -3.74 -9.01
N GLY A 96 -5.72 -3.02 -9.94
CA GLY A 96 -5.18 -2.84 -11.28
C GLY A 96 -4.28 -1.61 -11.31
N MET A 97 -3.38 -1.54 -12.27
CA MET A 97 -2.48 -0.41 -12.47
C MET A 97 -2.60 0.11 -13.90
N SER A 98 -2.60 1.42 -14.06
CA SER A 98 -2.42 2.06 -15.36
C SER A 98 -1.34 3.12 -15.29
N VAL A 99 -0.63 3.29 -16.42
CA VAL A 99 0.38 4.33 -16.61
C VAL A 99 -0.03 5.15 -17.83
N HIS A 100 -0.20 6.46 -17.63
CA HIS A 100 -0.76 7.37 -18.66
C HIS A 100 -2.06 6.84 -19.28
N GLY A 101 -2.91 6.19 -18.48
CA GLY A 101 -4.17 5.59 -18.93
C GLY A 101 -4.02 4.26 -19.68
N VAL A 102 -2.82 3.75 -19.87
CA VAL A 102 -2.58 2.42 -20.45
C VAL A 102 -2.55 1.38 -19.33
N LEU A 103 -3.38 0.36 -19.46
CA LEU A 103 -3.48 -0.73 -18.47
C LEU A 103 -2.18 -1.55 -18.45
N MET A 104 -1.62 -1.73 -17.28
CA MET A 104 -0.48 -2.61 -17.05
C MET A 104 -0.94 -4.04 -16.73
N ALA A 105 -0.10 -5.01 -17.07
CA ALA A 105 -0.40 -6.44 -16.88
C ALA A 105 -0.61 -6.81 -15.40
N SER A 106 0.07 -6.11 -14.50
CA SER A 106 -0.08 -6.27 -13.05
C SER A 106 0.37 -5.00 -12.34
N GLY A 107 -0.24 -4.73 -11.21
CA GLY A 107 0.19 -3.68 -10.30
C GLY A 107 -0.37 -3.98 -8.91
N LEU A 108 0.43 -3.77 -7.89
CA LEU A 108 0.07 -4.00 -6.50
C LEU A 108 0.67 -2.87 -5.65
N VAL A 109 -0.16 -2.32 -4.79
CA VAL A 109 0.27 -1.42 -3.70
C VAL A 109 0.00 -2.13 -2.39
N GLU A 110 1.02 -2.34 -1.62
CA GLU A 110 0.95 -2.89 -0.27
C GLU A 110 1.39 -1.81 0.71
N VAL A 111 0.59 -1.58 1.71
CA VAL A 111 0.86 -0.60 2.76
C VAL A 111 0.97 -1.34 4.09
N ASP A 112 2.17 -1.31 4.66
CA ASP A 112 2.40 -1.78 6.01
C ASP A 112 2.20 -0.62 6.98
N ASP A 113 1.06 -0.62 7.67
CA ASP A 113 0.68 0.41 8.64
C ASP A 113 1.39 0.25 10.00
N ILE A 114 2.05 -0.89 10.23
CA ILE A 114 2.90 -1.12 11.39
C ILE A 114 4.25 -0.42 11.22
N TYR A 115 4.88 -0.61 10.09
CA TYR A 115 6.21 -0.04 9.81
C TYR A 115 6.16 1.22 8.93
N HIS A 116 4.97 1.62 8.47
CA HIS A 116 4.79 2.77 7.55
C HIS A 116 5.62 2.65 6.29
N ILE A 117 5.59 1.47 5.68
CA ILE A 117 6.25 1.20 4.40
C ILE A 117 5.18 0.97 3.33
N CYS A 118 5.29 1.72 2.25
CA CYS A 118 4.53 1.48 1.04
C CYS A 118 5.42 0.74 0.04
N LYS A 119 4.92 -0.39 -0.47
CA LYS A 119 5.56 -1.19 -1.49
C LYS A 119 4.71 -1.22 -2.74
N ILE A 120 5.30 -0.85 -3.86
CA ILE A 120 4.67 -0.90 -5.18
C ILE A 120 5.37 -1.98 -5.99
N SER A 121 4.61 -2.96 -6.46
CA SER A 121 5.11 -4.05 -7.30
C SER A 121 4.39 -4.04 -8.64
N TYR A 122 5.12 -4.21 -9.73
CA TYR A 122 4.57 -4.24 -11.09
C TYR A 122 5.44 -5.10 -12.00
N LYS A 123 4.99 -5.31 -13.22
CA LYS A 123 5.81 -5.88 -14.30
C LYS A 123 6.23 -4.77 -15.24
N ASP A 124 7.51 -4.72 -15.58
CA ASP A 124 8.03 -3.79 -16.57
C ASP A 124 7.65 -4.19 -18.01
N GLU A 125 8.17 -3.47 -18.98
CA GLU A 125 7.89 -3.70 -20.41
C GLU A 125 8.47 -5.04 -20.90
N GLU A 126 9.54 -5.53 -20.28
CA GLU A 126 10.18 -6.81 -20.54
C GLU A 126 9.41 -7.97 -19.85
N GLY A 127 8.49 -7.67 -18.97
CA GLY A 127 7.69 -8.63 -18.20
C GLY A 127 8.35 -9.07 -16.88
N ASP A 128 9.45 -8.46 -16.52
CA ASP A 128 10.15 -8.73 -15.26
C ASP A 128 9.45 -8.10 -14.06
N ALA A 129 9.49 -8.78 -12.92
CA ALA A 129 8.88 -8.29 -11.70
C ALA A 129 9.77 -7.22 -11.05
N VAL A 130 9.25 -6.02 -10.93
CA VAL A 130 9.89 -4.88 -10.26
C VAL A 130 9.15 -4.55 -8.99
N SER A 131 9.89 -4.19 -7.93
CA SER A 131 9.33 -3.74 -6.66
C SER A 131 10.10 -2.53 -6.14
N VAL A 132 9.36 -1.51 -5.72
CA VAL A 132 9.89 -0.28 -5.12
C VAL A 132 9.26 -0.12 -3.75
N GLU A 133 10.06 0.18 -2.74
CA GLU A 133 9.62 0.39 -1.37
C GLU A 133 10.02 1.80 -0.90
N SER A 134 9.14 2.44 -0.15
CA SER A 134 9.45 3.72 0.50
C SER A 134 8.72 3.83 1.84
N PRO A 135 9.39 4.35 2.87
CA PRO A 135 8.71 4.83 4.06
C PRO A 135 7.75 5.96 3.68
N TYR A 136 6.61 6.01 4.35
CA TYR A 136 5.59 7.02 4.10
C TYR A 136 5.02 7.60 5.39
N ILE A 137 4.40 8.76 5.26
CA ILE A 137 3.49 9.33 6.24
C ILE A 137 2.09 9.44 5.63
N MET A 138 1.07 9.26 6.44
CA MET A 138 -0.30 9.49 6.02
C MET A 138 -0.60 10.99 6.02
N THR A 139 -1.34 11.45 5.03
CA THR A 139 -1.83 12.84 4.89
C THR A 139 -3.36 12.85 4.76
N ASP A 140 -3.94 14.01 4.71
CA ASP A 140 -5.38 14.23 4.43
C ASP A 140 -5.80 13.87 3.00
N LYS A 141 -4.84 13.57 2.13
CA LYS A 141 -5.08 13.23 0.72
C LYS A 141 -4.69 11.81 0.35
N GLY A 142 -3.95 11.12 1.21
CA GLY A 142 -3.41 9.80 0.95
C GLY A 142 -2.07 9.59 1.65
N CYS A 143 -1.08 8.99 0.99
CA CYS A 143 0.24 8.79 1.57
C CYS A 143 1.31 9.64 0.86
N GLN A 144 2.21 10.20 1.64
CA GLN A 144 3.38 10.95 1.18
C GLN A 144 4.63 10.14 1.48
N PHE A 145 5.46 9.87 0.50
CA PHE A 145 6.74 9.18 0.66
C PHE A 145 7.78 10.13 1.24
N ILE A 146 8.70 9.59 2.03
CA ILE A 146 9.80 10.38 2.60
C ILE A 146 10.80 10.78 1.50
N GLN A 147 10.93 9.96 0.47
CA GLN A 147 11.73 10.23 -0.72
C GLN A 147 10.90 10.01 -1.98
N GLU A 148 11.25 10.73 -3.03
CA GLU A 148 10.70 10.49 -4.36
C GLU A 148 11.09 9.08 -4.82
N ILE A 149 10.13 8.35 -5.36
CA ILE A 149 10.32 7.03 -5.95
C ILE A 149 10.08 7.09 -7.46
N GLU A 150 10.62 6.10 -8.18
CA GLU A 150 10.40 5.95 -9.61
C GLU A 150 9.70 4.61 -9.88
N VAL A 151 8.57 4.67 -10.58
CA VAL A 151 7.77 3.50 -10.99
C VAL A 151 7.46 3.65 -12.47
N ALA A 152 7.81 2.66 -13.28
CA ALA A 152 7.62 2.69 -14.73
C ALA A 152 8.15 3.97 -15.40
N GLY A 153 9.31 4.45 -14.95
CA GLY A 153 9.95 5.67 -15.49
C GLY A 153 9.34 6.99 -14.98
N ILE A 154 8.33 6.95 -14.13
CA ILE A 154 7.65 8.12 -13.59
C ILE A 154 8.06 8.35 -12.15
N LYS A 155 8.48 9.57 -11.84
CA LYS A 155 8.90 10.01 -10.50
C LYS A 155 7.76 10.72 -9.80
N PHE A 156 7.50 10.31 -8.57
CA PHE A 156 6.49 10.92 -7.71
C PHE A 156 6.82 10.69 -6.23
N SER A 157 6.21 11.48 -5.37
CA SER A 157 6.51 11.49 -3.94
C SER A 157 5.34 11.06 -3.07
N GLY A 158 4.24 10.57 -3.63
CA GLY A 158 3.10 10.09 -2.87
C GLY A 158 1.94 9.63 -3.74
N LEU A 159 0.93 9.05 -3.09
CA LEU A 159 -0.31 8.61 -3.71
C LEU A 159 -1.48 9.37 -3.05
N ASN A 160 -2.25 10.06 -3.86
CA ASN A 160 -3.52 10.66 -3.44
C ASN A 160 -4.65 9.66 -3.62
N VAL A 161 -5.58 9.63 -2.68
CA VAL A 161 -6.79 8.81 -2.78
C VAL A 161 -7.87 9.61 -3.51
N ASP A 162 -8.38 9.07 -4.59
CA ASP A 162 -9.53 9.60 -5.32
C ASP A 162 -10.77 8.81 -4.94
N LEU A 163 -11.75 9.48 -4.34
CA LEU A 163 -13.04 8.93 -3.92
C LEU A 163 -14.21 9.45 -4.78
N SER A 164 -13.95 10.08 -5.92
CA SER A 164 -14.98 10.68 -6.77
C SER A 164 -16.03 9.68 -7.22
N GLU A 165 -15.65 8.42 -7.43
CA GLU A 165 -16.54 7.31 -7.78
C GLU A 165 -16.96 6.46 -6.55
N GLY A 166 -16.72 6.97 -5.34
CA GLY A 166 -17.05 6.34 -4.07
C GLY A 166 -16.00 5.35 -3.57
N PHE A 167 -16.14 4.94 -2.31
CA PHE A 167 -15.15 4.11 -1.61
C PHE A 167 -14.86 2.77 -2.30
N ASN A 168 -15.88 2.13 -2.88
CA ASN A 168 -15.72 0.83 -3.54
C ASN A 168 -14.97 0.91 -4.88
N ASN A 169 -14.90 2.10 -5.47
CA ASN A 169 -14.21 2.36 -6.73
C ASN A 169 -13.06 3.36 -6.53
N ARG A 170 -12.51 3.41 -5.31
CA ARG A 170 -11.42 4.30 -4.99
C ARG A 170 -10.19 4.04 -5.84
N GLU A 171 -9.50 5.10 -6.17
CA GLU A 171 -8.24 5.04 -6.90
C GLU A 171 -7.11 5.64 -6.06
N PHE A 172 -5.89 5.17 -6.28
CA PHE A 172 -4.68 5.75 -5.73
C PHE A 172 -3.89 6.34 -6.87
N VAL A 173 -3.75 7.65 -6.87
CA VAL A 173 -3.21 8.43 -7.99
C VAL A 173 -1.87 9.02 -7.57
N SER A 174 -0.82 8.80 -8.37
CA SER A 174 0.47 9.43 -8.13
C SER A 174 0.36 10.97 -8.11
N ASN A 175 1.09 11.60 -7.21
CA ASN A 175 1.03 13.05 -7.02
C ASN A 175 1.97 13.85 -7.94
N ASP A 176 2.45 13.22 -9.02
CA ASP A 176 3.13 13.92 -10.12
C ASP A 176 2.17 14.83 -10.92
N GLU A 177 2.73 15.69 -11.75
CA GLU A 177 1.95 16.55 -12.62
C GLU A 177 1.13 15.70 -13.61
N GLY A 178 -0.18 15.67 -13.40
CA GLY A 178 -1.13 14.91 -14.22
C GLY A 178 -1.57 13.57 -13.67
N GLY A 179 -1.01 13.08 -12.57
CA GLY A 179 -1.40 11.80 -11.96
C GLY A 179 -1.19 10.63 -12.91
N SER A 180 0.05 10.48 -13.38
CA SER A 180 0.41 9.59 -14.48
C SER A 180 0.22 8.11 -14.15
N ILE A 181 0.32 7.74 -12.88
CA ILE A 181 0.09 6.37 -12.40
C ILE A 181 -1.21 6.33 -11.61
N ARG A 182 -2.05 5.34 -11.89
CA ARG A 182 -3.29 5.09 -11.16
C ARG A 182 -3.37 3.62 -10.79
N PHE A 183 -3.66 3.37 -9.52
CA PHE A 183 -4.07 2.07 -9.03
C PHE A 183 -5.57 2.13 -8.73
N PHE A 184 -6.32 1.20 -9.24
CA PHE A 184 -7.78 1.17 -9.13
C PHE A 184 -8.25 -0.17 -8.61
N ILE A 185 -9.37 -0.16 -7.87
CA ILE A 185 -9.95 -1.36 -7.29
C ILE A 185 -10.53 -2.25 -8.40
N GLN A 186 -10.11 -3.50 -8.38
CA GLN A 186 -10.70 -4.58 -9.14
C GLN A 186 -11.37 -5.55 -8.17
N ASN A 187 -12.68 -5.72 -8.30
CA ASN A 187 -13.41 -6.68 -7.50
C ASN A 187 -13.33 -8.07 -8.13
N PHE A 188 -12.66 -8.97 -7.45
CA PHE A 188 -12.63 -10.37 -7.82
C PHE A 188 -13.70 -11.13 -7.04
N ALA A 189 -14.78 -11.47 -7.69
CA ALA A 189 -15.62 -12.53 -7.16
C ALA A 189 -14.85 -13.85 -7.30
N PRO A 190 -14.61 -14.62 -6.21
CA PRO A 190 -14.01 -15.93 -6.33
C PRO A 190 -14.84 -16.77 -7.29
N LEU A 191 -14.18 -17.36 -8.29
CA LEU A 191 -14.79 -18.27 -9.24
C LEU A 191 -15.16 -19.57 -8.51
N ASN A 192 -16.32 -19.57 -7.85
CA ASN A 192 -16.93 -20.82 -7.36
C ASN A 192 -17.57 -21.56 -8.54
N LEU A 193 -16.75 -22.02 -9.47
CA LEU A 193 -17.19 -22.86 -10.56
C LEU A 193 -17.40 -24.28 -10.05
N THR A 194 -18.60 -24.81 -10.20
CA THR A 194 -18.83 -26.24 -10.09
C THR A 194 -18.22 -26.93 -11.30
N ARG A 195 -17.93 -28.25 -11.18
CA ARG A 195 -17.32 -29.05 -12.25
C ARG A 195 -18.09 -28.93 -13.58
N ASP A 196 -19.42 -28.82 -13.52
CA ASP A 196 -20.30 -28.71 -14.69
C ASP A 196 -20.27 -27.32 -15.35
N GLN A 197 -19.79 -26.31 -14.64
CA GLN A 197 -19.67 -24.94 -15.12
C GLN A 197 -18.31 -24.66 -15.77
N ILE A 198 -17.37 -25.61 -15.66
CA ILE A 198 -16.10 -25.52 -16.36
C ILE A 198 -16.35 -25.94 -17.80
N PRO A 199 -16.25 -25.04 -18.79
CA PRO A 199 -16.48 -25.42 -20.19
C PRO A 199 -15.52 -26.52 -20.56
N THR A 200 -16.06 -27.57 -21.20
CA THR A 200 -15.24 -28.61 -21.81
C THR A 200 -14.54 -27.99 -22.99
N TYR A 201 -13.33 -27.52 -22.76
CA TYR A 201 -12.50 -26.99 -23.84
C TYR A 201 -12.03 -28.15 -24.73
N VAL A 202 -12.52 -28.14 -25.95
CA VAL A 202 -11.95 -28.97 -27.01
C VAL A 202 -10.95 -28.07 -27.71
N PRO A 203 -9.63 -28.37 -27.66
CA PRO A 203 -8.65 -27.53 -28.31
C PRO A 203 -8.93 -27.54 -29.83
N ASN A 204 -9.47 -26.43 -30.31
CA ASN A 204 -9.54 -26.15 -31.70
C ASN A 204 -8.35 -25.23 -32.02
N LYS A 205 -7.47 -25.64 -32.90
CA LYS A 205 -6.27 -24.88 -33.29
C LYS A 205 -6.56 -23.47 -33.84
N ASN A 206 -7.83 -23.18 -34.09
CA ASN A 206 -8.29 -21.88 -34.60
C ASN A 206 -8.89 -20.96 -33.53
N ILE A 207 -8.96 -21.37 -32.26
CA ILE A 207 -9.49 -20.52 -31.19
C ILE A 207 -8.31 -19.86 -30.47
N ALA A 208 -8.15 -18.55 -30.70
CA ALA A 208 -7.13 -17.74 -30.05
C ALA A 208 -7.49 -17.30 -28.64
N SER A 209 -8.77 -17.39 -28.24
CA SER A 209 -9.21 -17.01 -26.89
C SER A 209 -10.51 -17.71 -26.50
N VAL A 210 -10.69 -17.96 -25.22
CA VAL A 210 -11.97 -18.40 -24.62
C VAL A 210 -12.47 -17.30 -23.70
N ASP A 211 -13.65 -16.78 -23.99
CA ASP A 211 -14.35 -15.83 -23.14
C ASP A 211 -15.22 -16.60 -22.12
N LEU A 212 -14.93 -16.42 -20.84
CA LEU A 212 -15.81 -16.89 -19.76
C LEU A 212 -16.60 -15.70 -19.25
N LEU A 213 -17.90 -15.71 -19.47
CA LEU A 213 -18.82 -14.72 -18.94
C LEU A 213 -19.49 -15.29 -17.69
N ARG A 214 -19.42 -14.56 -16.59
CA ARG A 214 -20.16 -14.83 -15.37
C ARG A 214 -21.00 -13.62 -15.00
N THR A 215 -22.29 -13.82 -14.85
CA THR A 215 -23.22 -12.83 -14.29
C THR A 215 -23.37 -13.08 -12.80
N THR A 216 -22.94 -12.14 -11.95
CA THR A 216 -23.15 -12.20 -10.51
C THR A 216 -23.79 -10.88 -10.08
N ASN A 217 -24.97 -10.93 -9.47
CA ASN A 217 -25.72 -9.76 -8.98
C ASN A 217 -25.94 -8.65 -10.04
N GLY A 218 -26.13 -9.04 -11.30
CA GLY A 218 -26.38 -8.10 -12.39
C GLY A 218 -25.13 -7.50 -13.03
N ASN A 219 -23.94 -7.85 -12.53
CA ASN A 219 -22.68 -7.46 -13.13
C ASN A 219 -22.05 -8.63 -13.90
N ASP A 220 -21.72 -8.37 -15.14
CA ASP A 220 -21.03 -9.34 -15.99
C ASP A 220 -19.52 -9.23 -15.76
N VAL A 221 -18.91 -10.32 -15.30
CA VAL A 221 -17.45 -10.42 -15.21
C VAL A 221 -16.96 -11.27 -16.37
N ARG A 222 -16.13 -10.69 -17.23
CA ARG A 222 -15.59 -11.35 -18.41
C ARG A 222 -14.13 -11.74 -18.17
N TYR A 223 -13.83 -13.03 -18.33
CA TYR A 223 -12.48 -13.55 -18.31
C TYR A 223 -12.08 -13.93 -19.74
N VAL A 224 -10.97 -13.38 -20.22
CA VAL A 224 -10.41 -13.73 -21.52
C VAL A 224 -9.17 -14.58 -21.27
N ILE A 225 -9.21 -15.83 -21.69
CA ILE A 225 -8.03 -16.71 -21.69
C ILE A 225 -7.47 -16.68 -23.11
N THR A 226 -6.38 -15.96 -23.29
CA THR A 226 -5.62 -15.93 -24.53
C THR A 226 -4.49 -16.94 -24.45
N GLU A 227 -4.50 -17.93 -25.34
CA GLU A 227 -3.53 -19.02 -25.47
C GLU A 227 -3.29 -19.85 -24.19
N MET A 228 -3.75 -21.09 -24.20
CA MET A 228 -3.29 -22.06 -23.23
C MET A 228 -1.99 -22.72 -23.72
N SER A 229 -0.93 -22.57 -22.94
CA SER A 229 0.30 -23.37 -23.16
C SER A 229 0.01 -24.86 -22.94
N SER A 230 0.79 -25.72 -23.56
CA SER A 230 0.68 -27.19 -23.35
C SER A 230 0.84 -27.62 -21.89
N GLU A 231 1.54 -26.82 -21.08
CA GLU A 231 1.67 -27.04 -19.61
C GLU A 231 0.37 -26.76 -18.86
N LEU A 232 -0.39 -25.73 -19.25
CA LEU A 232 -1.71 -25.42 -18.69
C LEU A 232 -2.75 -26.49 -19.10
N GLU A 233 -2.63 -27.10 -20.26
CA GLU A 233 -3.48 -28.22 -20.64
C GLU A 233 -3.26 -29.45 -19.75
N ALA A 234 -2.01 -29.75 -19.39
CA ALA A 234 -1.69 -30.85 -18.47
C ALA A 234 -2.19 -30.56 -17.04
N GLN A 235 -2.14 -29.30 -16.60
CA GLN A 235 -2.64 -28.90 -15.28
C GLN A 235 -4.17 -28.85 -15.22
N ARG A 236 -4.86 -28.60 -16.32
CA ARG A 236 -6.31 -28.56 -16.41
C ARG A 236 -6.98 -29.84 -15.87
N ASP A 237 -6.47 -30.99 -16.25
CA ASP A 237 -7.05 -32.27 -15.86
C ASP A 237 -6.83 -32.54 -14.37
N ILE A 238 -5.69 -32.10 -13.83
CA ILE A 238 -5.40 -32.14 -12.38
C ILE A 238 -6.35 -31.22 -11.60
N ILE A 239 -6.64 -30.02 -12.13
CA ILE A 239 -7.56 -29.09 -11.49
C ILE A 239 -9.00 -29.64 -11.53
N ARG A 240 -9.41 -30.27 -12.63
CA ARG A 240 -10.71 -30.91 -12.77
C ARG A 240 -10.94 -32.02 -11.77
N GLU A 241 -9.92 -32.84 -11.49
CA GLU A 241 -10.03 -33.93 -10.51
C GLU A 241 -10.13 -33.43 -9.06
N LYS A 242 -9.65 -32.21 -8.78
CA LYS A 242 -9.62 -31.63 -7.43
C LYS A 242 -10.80 -30.72 -7.11
N LEU A 243 -11.63 -30.41 -8.09
CA LEU A 243 -12.82 -29.59 -7.85
C LEU A 243 -13.94 -30.46 -7.26
N PRO A 244 -14.60 -30.03 -6.17
CA PRO A 244 -15.74 -30.75 -5.62
C PRO A 244 -16.89 -30.74 -6.64
N ASN A 245 -17.63 -31.83 -6.68
CA ASN A 245 -18.87 -32.00 -7.48
C ASN A 245 -19.95 -31.00 -7.04
#